data_474831d1575d456fc53f0d657cff38b6
#
_entry.id   474831d1575d456fc53f0d657cff38b6
#
_cell.length_a   1.000
_cell.length_b   1.000
_cell.length_c   1.000
_cell.angle_alpha   90.00
_cell.angle_beta   90.00
_cell.angle_gamma   90.00
#
_symmetry.space_group_name_H-M   'P 1'
#
loop_
_entity.id
_entity.type
_entity.pdbx_description
1 polymer ?
#
loop_
_entity_poly.entity_id
_entity_poly.type
_entity_poly.pdbx_seq_one_letter_code
_entity_poly.pdbx_strand_id
1 'polypeptide(L)'
;MSGRNKIKGIAWHTDSDLAFLKRLSSSDLKDLFDVIAYDEDGTLRMSEELTSSTEYKRYGRDYAKYPERIAEELQHYGGNSFADFFRDEGVLYKEILCDACDHLKVNYHEKSPTSLIEQNMLSKLLKDSLEKMSGREIKELCDELGMPNIDKMIAENKQVLIASVLTLFQTGGFHSYALAIAVADTMVKKTLGHGLSSVVGKVALKKTLGILAGPIGWVITGALVSINLAGPAYRVTVPACVLVATLRKKLKV
;
A
#
# COMPACT_ATOMS: atom_id res chain seq x y z
N MET A 1 -30.51 20.31 34.17
CA MET A 1 -30.67 20.59 32.73
C MET A 1 -29.58 19.82 31.99
N SER A 2 -30.01 18.78 31.30
CA SER A 2 -29.18 17.76 30.68
C SER A 2 -28.66 18.26 29.31
N GLY A 3 -27.38 18.54 29.20
CA GLY A 3 -26.71 18.79 27.93
C GLY A 3 -26.41 17.47 27.24
N ARG A 4 -27.27 17.01 26.35
CA ARG A 4 -26.97 15.92 25.42
C ARG A 4 -25.96 16.38 24.41
N ASN A 5 -24.70 15.97 24.54
CA ASN A 5 -23.76 15.94 23.42
C ASN A 5 -24.34 14.99 22.35
N LYS A 6 -24.96 15.57 21.34
CA LYS A 6 -25.19 14.87 20.08
C LYS A 6 -23.83 14.71 19.41
N ILE A 7 -23.24 13.53 19.53
CA ILE A 7 -22.26 13.05 18.56
C ILE A 7 -23.04 12.95 17.26
N LYS A 8 -22.85 13.91 16.36
CA LYS A 8 -23.34 13.80 14.97
C LYS A 8 -22.66 12.55 14.40
N GLY A 9 -23.41 11.50 14.18
CA GLY A 9 -22.93 10.33 13.45
C GLY A 9 -22.53 10.80 12.06
N ILE A 10 -21.26 10.71 11.77
CA ILE A 10 -20.70 10.94 10.42
C ILE A 10 -21.29 9.81 9.58
N ALA A 11 -22.05 10.15 8.55
CA ALA A 11 -22.55 9.17 7.59
C ALA A 11 -21.36 8.78 6.68
N TRP A 12 -20.78 7.64 6.97
CA TRP A 12 -19.69 7.08 6.15
C TRP A 12 -20.23 6.63 4.79
N HIS A 13 -19.59 7.03 3.74
CA HIS A 13 -19.94 6.54 2.42
C HIS A 13 -19.45 5.10 2.23
N THR A 14 -20.36 4.21 1.83
CA THR A 14 -19.96 2.87 1.40
C THR A 14 -19.09 3.00 0.16
N ASP A 15 -17.80 2.68 0.29
CA ASP A 15 -16.84 2.75 -0.80
C ASP A 15 -16.77 1.39 -1.52
N SER A 16 -17.25 1.37 -2.76
CA SER A 16 -17.21 0.16 -3.58
C SER A 16 -15.77 -0.31 -3.87
N ASP A 17 -14.81 0.62 -3.90
CA ASP A 17 -13.41 0.30 -4.14
C ASP A 17 -12.74 -0.38 -2.95
N LEU A 18 -13.26 -0.22 -1.74
CA LEU A 18 -12.80 -0.90 -0.53
C LEU A 18 -13.64 -2.12 -0.14
N ALA A 19 -14.77 -2.36 -0.82
CA ALA A 19 -15.69 -3.47 -0.47
C ALA A 19 -15.02 -4.86 -0.48
N PHE A 20 -13.94 -5.04 -1.25
CA PHE A 20 -13.20 -6.29 -1.31
C PHE A 20 -12.50 -6.66 0.01
N LEU A 21 -12.24 -5.69 0.90
CA LEU A 21 -11.62 -5.93 2.22
C LEU A 21 -12.42 -6.94 3.05
N LYS A 22 -13.74 -7.04 2.86
CA LYS A 22 -14.64 -8.05 3.49
C LYS A 22 -14.27 -9.49 3.17
N ARG A 23 -13.50 -9.73 2.11
CA ARG A 23 -13.09 -11.05 1.65
C ARG A 23 -11.73 -11.48 2.21
N LEU A 24 -11.09 -10.61 2.97
CA LEU A 24 -9.76 -10.83 3.51
C LEU A 24 -9.82 -11.40 4.92
N SER A 25 -8.78 -12.14 5.28
CA SER A 25 -8.61 -12.66 6.64
C SER A 25 -8.12 -11.58 7.61
N SER A 26 -8.30 -11.81 8.92
CA SER A 26 -7.74 -10.93 9.95
C SER A 26 -6.22 -10.78 9.83
N SER A 27 -5.51 -11.83 9.41
CA SER A 27 -4.07 -11.75 9.18
C SER A 27 -3.70 -10.85 8.00
N ASP A 28 -4.53 -10.77 6.98
CA ASP A 28 -4.32 -9.89 5.83
C ASP A 28 -4.57 -8.42 6.18
N LEU A 29 -5.61 -8.18 6.97
CA LEU A 29 -6.01 -6.82 7.37
C LEU A 29 -5.11 -6.23 8.45
N LYS A 30 -4.35 -7.07 9.17
CA LYS A 30 -3.51 -6.62 10.28
C LYS A 30 -2.55 -5.49 9.88
N ASP A 31 -1.80 -5.65 8.80
CA ASP A 31 -0.80 -4.67 8.40
C ASP A 31 -1.45 -3.34 7.95
N LEU A 32 -2.63 -3.40 7.33
CA LEU A 32 -3.42 -2.20 7.01
C LEU A 32 -3.91 -1.51 8.28
N PHE A 33 -4.43 -2.28 9.25
CA PHE A 33 -4.82 -1.77 10.56
C PHE A 33 -3.63 -1.09 11.26
N ASP A 34 -2.47 -1.76 11.30
CA ASP A 34 -1.30 -1.26 12.00
C ASP A 34 -0.78 0.04 11.39
N VAL A 35 -0.74 0.17 10.06
CA VAL A 35 -0.34 1.41 9.37
C VAL A 35 -1.27 2.58 9.70
N ILE A 36 -2.56 2.31 9.86
CA ILE A 36 -3.55 3.33 10.21
C ILE A 36 -3.43 3.71 11.69
N ALA A 37 -3.29 2.73 12.58
CA ALA A 37 -3.38 2.94 14.02
C ALA A 37 -2.07 3.35 14.69
N TYR A 38 -0.91 2.87 14.20
CA TYR A 38 0.37 3.04 14.86
C TYR A 38 1.37 3.86 14.04
N ASP A 39 2.28 4.53 14.72
CA ASP A 39 3.46 5.17 14.11
C ASP A 39 4.70 4.26 14.13
N GLU A 40 5.86 4.82 13.72
CA GLU A 40 7.13 4.10 13.62
C GLU A 40 7.61 3.54 14.97
N ASP A 41 7.30 4.23 16.06
CA ASP A 41 7.69 3.83 17.42
C ASP A 41 6.71 2.81 18.02
N GLY A 42 5.65 2.45 17.29
CA GLY A 42 4.58 1.56 17.75
C GLY A 42 3.62 2.21 18.73
N THR A 43 3.65 3.53 18.87
CA THR A 43 2.66 4.28 19.63
C THR A 43 1.41 4.55 18.80
N LEU A 44 0.25 4.70 19.47
CA LEU A 44 -1.00 5.03 18.79
C LEU A 44 -0.90 6.45 18.22
N ARG A 45 -1.35 6.62 16.98
CA ARG A 45 -1.44 7.95 16.36
C ARG A 45 -2.48 8.78 17.10
N MET A 46 -2.18 10.06 17.32
CA MET A 46 -3.05 10.95 18.09
C MET A 46 -4.44 11.14 17.47
N SER A 47 -4.56 11.00 16.16
CA SER A 47 -5.82 11.22 15.42
C SER A 47 -6.55 9.91 15.08
N GLU A 48 -6.08 8.73 15.57
CA GLU A 48 -6.73 7.47 15.29
C GLU A 48 -7.93 7.26 16.23
N GLU A 49 -9.02 6.78 15.69
CA GLU A 49 -10.23 6.43 16.44
C GLU A 49 -10.54 4.93 16.40
N LEU A 50 -9.74 4.16 15.63
CA LEU A 50 -9.99 2.76 15.34
C LEU A 50 -9.90 1.89 16.60
N THR A 51 -8.86 2.09 17.44
CA THR A 51 -8.67 1.33 18.68
C THR A 51 -9.67 1.69 19.79
N SER A 52 -10.26 2.88 19.70
CA SER A 52 -11.32 3.33 20.62
C SER A 52 -12.72 2.88 20.18
N SER A 53 -12.87 2.35 18.96
CA SER A 53 -14.15 1.96 18.37
C SER A 53 -14.85 0.83 19.12
N THR A 54 -16.18 0.74 18.97
CA THR A 54 -17.01 -0.34 19.54
C THR A 54 -16.61 -1.70 18.96
N GLU A 55 -16.27 -1.73 17.69
CA GLU A 55 -15.84 -2.91 16.94
C GLU A 55 -14.53 -3.45 17.48
N TYR A 56 -13.53 -2.61 17.66
CA TYR A 56 -12.24 -3.02 18.22
C TYR A 56 -12.40 -3.52 19.67
N LYS A 57 -13.17 -2.81 20.49
CA LYS A 57 -13.45 -3.25 21.88
C LYS A 57 -14.13 -4.60 21.94
N ARG A 58 -14.98 -4.91 20.94
CA ARG A 58 -15.74 -6.18 20.89
C ARG A 58 -14.93 -7.32 20.28
N TYR A 59 -14.19 -7.07 19.21
CA TYR A 59 -13.56 -8.11 18.40
C TYR A 59 -12.01 -8.13 18.50
N GLY A 60 -11.40 -7.09 19.06
CA GLY A 60 -9.96 -6.99 19.23
C GLY A 60 -9.22 -7.17 17.92
N ARG A 61 -8.32 -8.15 17.87
CA ARG A 61 -7.48 -8.45 16.70
C ARG A 61 -8.16 -9.31 15.63
N ASP A 62 -9.45 -9.59 15.75
CA ASP A 62 -10.20 -10.26 14.68
C ASP A 62 -10.68 -9.23 13.65
N TYR A 63 -9.75 -8.67 12.93
CA TYR A 63 -9.92 -7.56 11.98
C TYR A 63 -10.94 -7.88 10.88
N ALA A 64 -11.11 -9.16 10.52
CA ALA A 64 -12.11 -9.61 9.54
C ALA A 64 -13.55 -9.38 9.98
N LYS A 65 -13.79 -9.03 11.26
CA LYS A 65 -15.12 -8.71 11.78
C LYS A 65 -15.55 -7.26 11.57
N TYR A 66 -14.60 -6.38 11.21
CA TYR A 66 -14.88 -4.94 11.05
C TYR A 66 -14.03 -4.26 9.94
N PRO A 67 -13.95 -4.88 8.74
CA PRO A 67 -13.18 -4.31 7.63
C PRO A 67 -13.71 -2.96 7.18
N GLU A 68 -15.03 -2.72 7.33
CA GLU A 68 -15.64 -1.43 7.03
C GLU A 68 -15.11 -0.33 7.95
N ARG A 69 -14.96 -0.60 9.24
CA ARG A 69 -14.42 0.38 10.19
C ARG A 69 -12.97 0.72 9.88
N ILE A 70 -12.19 -0.26 9.40
CA ILE A 70 -10.82 -0.01 8.92
C ILE A 70 -10.83 0.88 7.67
N ALA A 71 -11.75 0.63 6.74
CA ALA A 71 -11.92 1.46 5.54
C ALA A 71 -12.33 2.89 5.88
N GLU A 72 -13.28 3.06 6.80
CA GLU A 72 -13.74 4.36 7.29
C GLU A 72 -12.60 5.18 7.89
N GLU A 73 -11.76 4.56 8.71
CA GLU A 73 -10.63 5.24 9.33
C GLU A 73 -9.61 5.72 8.27
N LEU A 74 -9.35 4.91 7.23
CA LEU A 74 -8.53 5.34 6.11
C LEU A 74 -9.14 6.55 5.39
N GLN A 75 -10.46 6.56 5.18
CA GLN A 75 -11.18 7.67 4.57
C GLN A 75 -11.12 8.94 5.43
N HIS A 76 -11.15 8.78 6.75
CA HIS A 76 -10.98 9.88 7.70
C HIS A 76 -9.60 10.54 7.56
N TYR A 77 -8.52 9.73 7.51
CA TYR A 77 -7.18 10.26 7.26
C TYR A 77 -7.05 10.96 5.91
N GLY A 78 -7.71 10.45 4.87
CA GLY A 78 -7.78 11.12 3.57
C GLY A 78 -8.44 12.49 3.65
N GLY A 79 -9.57 12.60 4.35
CA GLY A 79 -10.27 13.86 4.56
C GLY A 79 -9.42 14.93 5.25
N ASN A 80 -8.56 14.53 6.19
CA ASN A 80 -7.64 15.44 6.88
C ASN A 80 -6.49 15.96 5.98
N SER A 81 -6.21 15.30 4.85
CA SER A 81 -5.22 15.76 3.87
C SER A 81 -5.72 16.94 3.03
N PHE A 82 -7.03 17.04 2.84
CA PHE A 82 -7.69 18.09 2.08
C PHE A 82 -8.10 19.25 3.00
N ALA A 83 -7.13 19.94 3.62
CA ALA A 83 -7.33 21.01 4.61
C ALA A 83 -8.19 22.19 4.13
N ASP A 84 -8.50 22.30 2.85
CA ASP A 84 -9.32 23.36 2.27
C ASP A 84 -10.80 22.97 2.06
N PHE A 85 -11.19 21.73 2.34
CA PHE A 85 -12.58 21.31 2.24
C PHE A 85 -13.08 20.82 3.59
N PHE A 86 -13.83 21.67 4.28
CA PHE A 86 -14.71 21.34 5.40
C PHE A 86 -15.78 20.33 4.91
N ARG A 87 -15.38 19.08 4.72
CA ARG A 87 -16.33 17.98 4.55
C ARG A 87 -16.39 17.22 5.87
N ASP A 88 -17.53 17.32 6.54
CA ASP A 88 -17.93 16.43 7.65
C ASP A 88 -18.06 14.95 7.18
N GLU A 89 -17.75 14.68 5.91
CA GLU A 89 -17.83 13.40 5.23
C GLU A 89 -16.43 13.00 4.78
N GLY A 90 -16.03 11.75 5.06
CA GLY A 90 -14.76 11.18 4.58
C GLY A 90 -14.66 11.21 3.05
N VAL A 91 -13.46 11.13 2.51
CA VAL A 91 -13.21 11.09 1.08
C VAL A 91 -13.21 9.66 0.54
N LEU A 92 -13.58 9.47 -0.73
CA LEU A 92 -13.52 8.15 -1.36
C LEU A 92 -12.07 7.68 -1.50
N TYR A 93 -11.85 6.38 -1.40
CA TYR A 93 -10.52 5.77 -1.54
C TYR A 93 -9.82 6.18 -2.84
N LYS A 94 -10.58 6.30 -3.93
CA LYS A 94 -10.02 6.74 -5.21
C LYS A 94 -9.41 8.15 -5.13
N GLU A 95 -10.02 9.06 -4.38
CA GLU A 95 -9.47 10.40 -4.17
C GLU A 95 -8.17 10.34 -3.35
N ILE A 96 -8.15 9.52 -2.29
CA ILE A 96 -6.95 9.27 -1.46
C ILE A 96 -5.82 8.68 -2.31
N LEU A 97 -6.16 7.73 -3.19
CA LEU A 97 -5.20 7.09 -4.09
C LEU A 97 -4.64 8.08 -5.13
N CYS A 98 -5.48 8.93 -5.71
CA CYS A 98 -5.04 9.96 -6.66
C CYS A 98 -4.08 10.94 -5.98
N ASP A 99 -4.41 11.40 -4.79
CA ASP A 99 -3.57 12.28 -3.98
C ASP A 99 -2.22 11.63 -3.62
N ALA A 100 -2.24 10.36 -3.19
CA ALA A 100 -1.02 9.59 -2.98
C ALA A 100 -0.18 9.46 -4.26
N CYS A 101 -0.82 9.25 -5.42
CA CYS A 101 -0.16 9.19 -6.72
C CYS A 101 0.51 10.51 -7.11
N ASP A 102 -0.12 11.63 -6.84
CA ASP A 102 0.44 12.97 -7.11
C ASP A 102 1.71 13.19 -6.29
N HIS A 103 1.70 12.86 -5.00
CA HIS A 103 2.90 12.93 -4.15
C HIS A 103 4.03 12.01 -4.59
N LEU A 104 3.69 10.81 -5.07
CA LEU A 104 4.65 9.85 -5.60
C LEU A 104 5.05 10.14 -7.05
N LYS A 105 4.51 11.20 -7.68
CA LYS A 105 4.72 11.56 -9.09
C LYS A 105 4.40 10.39 -10.05
N VAL A 106 3.31 9.71 -9.76
CA VAL A 106 2.79 8.62 -10.61
C VAL A 106 2.03 9.24 -11.78
N ASN A 107 2.29 8.74 -12.99
CA ASN A 107 1.46 9.10 -14.14
C ASN A 107 0.20 8.24 -14.18
N TYR A 108 -0.97 8.85 -14.06
CA TYR A 108 -2.28 8.19 -14.10
C TYR A 108 -3.33 9.10 -14.74
N HIS A 109 -4.50 8.56 -14.98
CA HIS A 109 -5.66 9.32 -15.44
C HIS A 109 -6.80 9.13 -14.44
N GLU A 110 -7.34 10.21 -13.89
CA GLU A 110 -8.37 10.19 -12.83
C GLU A 110 -9.61 9.36 -13.18
N LYS A 111 -10.02 9.35 -14.46
CA LYS A 111 -11.17 8.56 -14.95
C LYS A 111 -10.88 7.06 -15.09
N SER A 112 -9.61 6.64 -14.92
CA SER A 112 -9.26 5.23 -14.97
C SER A 112 -9.91 4.45 -13.81
N PRO A 113 -10.14 3.14 -13.97
CA PRO A 113 -10.52 2.28 -12.86
C PRO A 113 -9.49 2.37 -11.72
N THR A 114 -9.95 2.37 -10.48
CA THR A 114 -9.10 2.45 -9.27
C THR A 114 -7.99 1.41 -9.28
N SER A 115 -8.30 0.18 -9.70
CA SER A 115 -7.30 -0.91 -9.80
C SER A 115 -6.19 -0.64 -10.81
N LEU A 116 -6.43 0.17 -11.85
CA LEU A 116 -5.40 0.57 -12.81
C LEU A 116 -4.50 1.68 -12.22
N ILE A 117 -5.08 2.62 -11.48
CA ILE A 117 -4.32 3.65 -10.77
C ILE A 117 -3.41 3.01 -9.71
N GLU A 118 -3.93 2.05 -8.93
CA GLU A 118 -3.15 1.23 -8.00
C GLU A 118 -1.99 0.51 -8.69
N GLN A 119 -2.24 -0.08 -9.86
CA GLN A 119 -1.20 -0.76 -10.64
C GLN A 119 -0.13 0.21 -11.12
N ASN A 120 -0.50 1.41 -11.56
CA ASN A 120 0.45 2.44 -11.98
C ASN A 120 1.32 2.90 -10.80
N MET A 121 0.72 3.08 -9.61
CA MET A 121 1.45 3.43 -8.39
C MET A 121 2.51 2.37 -8.03
N LEU A 122 2.13 1.11 -7.96
CA LEU A 122 3.05 0.01 -7.68
C LEU A 122 4.12 -0.14 -8.78
N SER A 123 3.72 0.00 -10.05
CA SER A 123 4.65 -0.04 -11.21
C SER A 123 5.69 1.06 -11.13
N LYS A 124 5.31 2.27 -10.72
CA LYS A 124 6.23 3.40 -10.56
C LYS A 124 7.26 3.12 -9.47
N LEU A 125 6.83 2.68 -8.28
CA LEU A 125 7.72 2.34 -7.18
C LEU A 125 8.68 1.20 -7.56
N LEU A 126 8.17 0.18 -8.25
CA LEU A 126 8.98 -0.93 -8.74
C LEU A 126 9.98 -0.46 -9.82
N LYS A 127 9.55 0.31 -10.81
CA LYS A 127 10.40 0.86 -11.87
C LYS A 127 11.55 1.68 -11.29
N ASP A 128 11.23 2.63 -10.41
CA ASP A 128 12.23 3.49 -9.78
C ASP A 128 13.26 2.66 -8.99
N SER A 129 12.82 1.55 -8.39
CA SER A 129 13.68 0.62 -7.67
C SER A 129 14.60 -0.16 -8.62
N LEU A 130 14.07 -0.67 -9.73
CA LEU A 130 14.83 -1.38 -10.74
C LEU A 130 15.87 -0.46 -11.40
N GLU A 131 15.57 0.82 -11.56
CA GLU A 131 16.51 1.83 -12.08
C GLU A 131 17.73 2.06 -11.14
N LYS A 132 17.56 1.80 -9.83
CA LYS A 132 18.67 1.86 -8.84
C LYS A 132 19.53 0.61 -8.80
N MET A 133 19.02 -0.51 -9.32
CA MET A 133 19.75 -1.79 -9.37
C MET A 133 20.81 -1.79 -10.47
N SER A 134 21.90 -2.55 -10.25
CA SER A 134 22.82 -2.92 -11.31
C SER A 134 22.18 -3.93 -12.27
N GLY A 135 22.70 -4.05 -13.50
CA GLY A 135 22.22 -5.07 -14.44
C GLY A 135 22.34 -6.50 -13.88
N ARG A 136 23.37 -6.77 -13.05
CA ARG A 136 23.57 -8.07 -12.40
C ARG A 136 22.46 -8.38 -11.39
N GLU A 137 22.07 -7.40 -10.57
CA GLU A 137 20.98 -7.57 -9.59
C GLU A 137 19.62 -7.78 -10.28
N ILE A 138 19.36 -7.06 -11.37
CA ILE A 138 18.13 -7.28 -12.16
C ILE A 138 18.14 -8.67 -12.79
N LYS A 139 19.28 -9.15 -13.27
CA LYS A 139 19.41 -10.52 -13.77
C LYS A 139 19.07 -11.53 -12.69
N GLU A 140 19.67 -11.42 -11.51
CA GLU A 140 19.39 -12.32 -10.39
C GLU A 140 17.91 -12.32 -10.01
N LEU A 141 17.26 -11.14 -10.05
CA LEU A 141 15.82 -11.02 -9.84
C LEU A 141 15.02 -11.77 -10.92
N CYS A 142 15.40 -11.61 -12.19
CA CYS A 142 14.73 -12.28 -13.30
C CYS A 142 14.89 -13.81 -13.23
N ASP A 143 16.08 -14.30 -12.88
CA ASP A 143 16.36 -15.71 -12.67
C ASP A 143 15.48 -16.28 -11.54
N GLU A 144 15.36 -15.54 -10.43
CA GLU A 144 14.50 -15.91 -9.29
C GLU A 144 13.02 -15.95 -9.66
N LEU A 145 12.59 -15.03 -10.54
CA LEU A 145 11.23 -14.99 -11.06
C LEU A 145 10.98 -16.06 -12.16
N GLY A 146 11.99 -16.87 -12.50
CA GLY A 146 11.86 -17.93 -13.51
C GLY A 146 11.60 -17.41 -14.92
N MET A 147 12.10 -16.22 -15.26
CA MET A 147 11.92 -15.61 -16.57
C MET A 147 12.78 -16.33 -17.62
N PRO A 148 12.19 -16.78 -18.75
CA PRO A 148 12.94 -17.51 -19.78
C PRO A 148 13.84 -16.56 -20.60
N ASN A 149 14.96 -17.12 -21.14
CA ASN A 149 15.85 -16.49 -22.12
C ASN A 149 16.58 -15.21 -21.64
N ILE A 150 16.80 -15.05 -20.34
CA ILE A 150 17.45 -13.86 -19.79
C ILE A 150 18.87 -13.70 -20.33
N ASP A 151 19.63 -14.80 -20.52
CA ASP A 151 21.00 -14.75 -21.03
C ASP A 151 21.12 -14.12 -22.43
N LYS A 152 20.09 -14.27 -23.26
CA LYS A 152 20.02 -13.59 -24.57
C LYS A 152 19.63 -12.11 -24.43
N MET A 153 18.83 -11.77 -23.44
CA MET A 153 18.38 -10.38 -23.17
C MET A 153 19.47 -9.54 -22.49
N ILE A 154 20.37 -10.16 -21.72
CA ILE A 154 21.45 -9.48 -20.96
C ILE A 154 22.48 -8.84 -21.88
N ALA A 155 22.72 -9.42 -23.03
CA ALA A 155 23.71 -8.87 -23.98
C ALA A 155 23.30 -7.49 -24.50
N GLU A 156 22.05 -7.04 -24.29
CA GLU A 156 21.51 -5.95 -25.05
C GLU A 156 21.25 -4.65 -24.27
N ASN A 157 20.66 -4.67 -23.08
CA ASN A 157 20.46 -3.41 -22.33
C ASN A 157 19.74 -3.62 -20.99
N LYS A 158 20.17 -2.94 -19.91
CA LYS A 158 19.49 -2.85 -18.61
C LYS A 158 18.00 -2.44 -18.75
N GLN A 159 17.69 -1.53 -19.67
CA GLN A 159 16.31 -1.05 -19.88
C GLN A 159 15.39 -2.14 -20.41
N VAL A 160 15.90 -3.08 -21.21
CA VAL A 160 15.13 -4.25 -21.68
C VAL A 160 14.76 -5.16 -20.50
N LEU A 161 15.69 -5.41 -19.58
CA LEU A 161 15.41 -6.20 -18.37
C LEU A 161 14.37 -5.51 -17.50
N ILE A 162 14.49 -4.20 -17.28
CA ILE A 162 13.49 -3.42 -16.52
C ILE A 162 12.11 -3.56 -17.18
N ALA A 163 12.03 -3.34 -18.48
CA ALA A 163 10.78 -3.44 -19.23
C ALA A 163 10.16 -4.83 -19.11
N SER A 164 10.98 -5.89 -19.14
CA SER A 164 10.53 -7.28 -19.01
C SER A 164 9.95 -7.57 -17.62
N VAL A 165 10.60 -7.10 -16.54
CA VAL A 165 10.07 -7.24 -15.17
C VAL A 165 8.76 -6.46 -15.02
N LEU A 166 8.67 -5.24 -15.57
CA LEU A 166 7.45 -4.45 -15.53
C LEU A 166 6.31 -5.09 -16.33
N THR A 167 6.61 -5.71 -17.48
CA THR A 167 5.63 -6.47 -18.25
C THR A 167 5.12 -7.65 -17.44
N LEU A 168 6.01 -8.42 -16.80
CA LEU A 168 5.64 -9.52 -15.91
C LEU A 168 4.74 -9.01 -14.75
N PHE A 169 5.10 -7.86 -14.18
CA PHE A 169 4.28 -7.24 -13.14
C PHE A 169 2.87 -6.87 -13.64
N GLN A 170 2.73 -6.41 -14.87
CA GLN A 170 1.45 -6.02 -15.47
C GLN A 170 0.57 -7.21 -15.85
N THR A 171 1.15 -8.36 -16.22
CA THR A 171 0.38 -9.55 -16.62
C THR A 171 -0.41 -10.20 -15.47
N GLY A 172 -0.10 -9.86 -14.22
CA GLY A 172 -0.79 -10.41 -13.07
C GLY A 172 -0.23 -11.75 -12.58
N GLY A 173 -1.04 -12.49 -11.80
CA GLY A 173 -0.66 -13.78 -11.24
C GLY A 173 0.38 -13.69 -10.11
N PHE A 174 0.95 -14.86 -9.77
CA PHE A 174 1.83 -15.02 -8.61
C PHE A 174 3.05 -14.07 -8.61
N HIS A 175 3.74 -13.93 -9.74
CA HIS A 175 4.93 -13.06 -9.83
C HIS A 175 4.60 -11.58 -9.64
N SER A 176 3.48 -11.13 -10.21
CA SER A 176 2.99 -9.77 -10.01
C SER A 176 2.68 -9.50 -8.54
N TYR A 177 2.05 -10.45 -7.87
CA TYR A 177 1.76 -10.37 -6.44
C TYR A 177 3.06 -10.40 -5.61
N ALA A 178 4.02 -11.25 -5.96
CA ALA A 178 5.32 -11.32 -5.33
C ALA A 178 6.07 -9.97 -5.34
N LEU A 179 6.09 -9.32 -6.49
CA LEU A 179 6.70 -8.00 -6.66
C LEU A 179 5.94 -6.91 -5.87
N ALA A 180 4.60 -6.97 -5.83
CA ALA A 180 3.80 -6.07 -5.02
C ALA A 180 4.08 -6.25 -3.51
N ILE A 181 4.21 -7.50 -3.03
CA ILE A 181 4.60 -7.80 -1.64
C ILE A 181 5.96 -7.16 -1.32
N ALA A 182 6.95 -7.24 -2.21
CA ALA A 182 8.26 -6.66 -1.96
C ALA A 182 8.19 -5.15 -1.75
N VAL A 183 7.37 -4.45 -2.54
CA VAL A 183 7.11 -3.02 -2.36
C VAL A 183 6.41 -2.75 -1.03
N ALA A 184 5.33 -3.49 -0.74
CA ALA A 184 4.55 -3.30 0.48
C ALA A 184 5.35 -3.64 1.75
N ASP A 185 6.11 -4.74 1.77
CA ASP A 185 6.95 -5.13 2.90
C ASP A 185 7.98 -4.05 3.25
N THR A 186 8.61 -3.48 2.23
CA THR A 186 9.58 -2.41 2.42
C THR A 186 8.91 -1.11 2.88
N MET A 187 7.73 -0.79 2.33
CA MET A 187 6.94 0.38 2.74
C MET A 187 6.55 0.26 4.22
N VAL A 188 5.96 -0.86 4.62
CA VAL A 188 5.54 -1.11 6.01
C VAL A 188 6.75 -1.10 6.95
N LYS A 189 7.87 -1.71 6.55
CA LYS A 189 9.10 -1.68 7.35
C LYS A 189 9.61 -0.26 7.59
N LYS A 190 9.49 0.64 6.62
CA LYS A 190 9.90 2.04 6.76
C LYS A 190 8.88 2.89 7.53
N THR A 191 7.63 2.44 7.61
CA THR A 191 6.54 3.15 8.29
C THR A 191 6.35 2.71 9.75
N LEU A 192 6.55 1.40 10.02
CA LEU A 192 6.27 0.79 11.33
C LEU A 192 7.52 0.18 12.01
N GLY A 193 8.70 0.29 11.40
CA GLY A 193 9.93 -0.34 11.91
C GLY A 193 10.03 -1.87 11.70
N HIS A 194 8.96 -2.53 11.29
CA HIS A 194 8.92 -3.97 11.01
C HIS A 194 8.24 -4.25 9.66
N GLY A 195 8.62 -5.32 8.97
CA GLY A 195 7.97 -5.72 7.72
C GLY A 195 6.59 -6.33 7.92
N LEU A 196 5.91 -6.66 6.82
CA LEU A 196 4.56 -7.24 6.84
C LEU A 196 4.44 -8.40 7.86
N SER A 197 3.39 -8.37 8.66
CA SER A 197 3.07 -9.42 9.65
C SER A 197 2.44 -10.64 8.97
N SER A 198 1.61 -10.40 7.99
CA SER A 198 0.89 -11.42 7.23
C SER A 198 1.80 -12.04 6.18
N VAL A 199 2.14 -13.30 6.37
CA VAL A 199 3.18 -13.99 5.62
C VAL A 199 2.66 -15.11 4.73
N VAL A 200 1.50 -14.96 4.16
CA VAL A 200 1.11 -15.90 3.12
C VAL A 200 2.02 -15.66 1.90
N GLY A 201 3.03 -16.51 1.76
CA GLY A 201 3.99 -16.45 0.66
C GLY A 201 5.40 -15.91 0.99
N LYS A 202 5.66 -15.33 2.17
CA LYS A 202 7.02 -14.83 2.49
C LYS A 202 8.12 -15.89 2.37
N VAL A 203 7.84 -17.14 2.74
CA VAL A 203 8.84 -18.21 2.67
C VAL A 203 9.22 -18.50 1.22
N ALA A 204 8.24 -18.53 0.31
CA ALA A 204 8.47 -18.77 -1.12
C ALA A 204 9.11 -17.55 -1.84
N LEU A 205 9.02 -16.37 -1.24
CA LEU A 205 9.49 -15.12 -1.84
C LEU A 205 10.73 -14.53 -1.14
N LYS A 206 11.30 -15.23 -0.17
CA LYS A 206 12.38 -14.71 0.69
C LYS A 206 13.57 -14.16 -0.11
N LYS A 207 13.95 -14.81 -1.18
CA LYS A 207 15.07 -14.40 -2.03
C LYS A 207 14.71 -13.17 -2.87
N THR A 208 13.52 -13.17 -3.51
CA THR A 208 12.99 -11.99 -4.23
C THR A 208 12.90 -10.77 -3.32
N LEU A 209 12.37 -10.95 -2.09
CA LEU A 209 12.32 -9.88 -1.09
C LEU A 209 13.71 -9.39 -0.72
N GLY A 210 14.69 -10.29 -0.57
CA GLY A 210 16.08 -9.95 -0.27
C GLY A 210 16.74 -9.11 -1.35
N ILE A 211 16.58 -9.49 -2.62
CA ILE A 211 17.15 -8.78 -3.78
C ILE A 211 16.56 -7.37 -3.91
N LEU A 212 15.26 -7.24 -3.71
CA LEU A 212 14.55 -5.96 -3.90
C LEU A 212 14.61 -5.04 -2.68
N ALA A 213 14.87 -5.55 -1.47
CA ALA A 213 14.77 -4.78 -0.23
C ALA A 213 15.65 -3.52 -0.21
N GLY A 214 16.89 -3.61 -0.67
CA GLY A 214 17.81 -2.47 -0.77
C GLY A 214 17.30 -1.40 -1.74
N PRO A 215 17.18 -1.71 -3.04
CA PRO A 215 16.70 -0.79 -4.07
C PRO A 215 15.34 -0.17 -3.76
N ILE A 216 14.36 -0.96 -3.34
CA ILE A 216 13.04 -0.46 -2.92
C ILE A 216 13.18 0.45 -1.70
N GLY A 217 14.01 0.07 -0.73
CA GLY A 217 14.26 0.87 0.47
C GLY A 217 14.77 2.28 0.15
N TRP A 218 15.64 2.44 -0.84
CA TRP A 218 16.14 3.75 -1.30
C TRP A 218 15.02 4.60 -1.91
N VAL A 219 14.20 4.00 -2.77
CA VAL A 219 13.08 4.70 -3.44
C VAL A 219 12.03 5.13 -2.42
N ILE A 220 11.64 4.21 -1.52
CA ILE A 220 10.64 4.50 -0.49
C ILE A 220 11.16 5.55 0.49
N THR A 221 12.43 5.49 0.90
CA THR A 221 13.02 6.54 1.75
C THR A 221 12.92 7.91 1.08
N GLY A 222 13.26 8.02 -0.20
CA GLY A 222 13.11 9.26 -0.96
C GLY A 222 11.64 9.73 -1.04
N ALA A 223 10.71 8.81 -1.28
CA ALA A 223 9.28 9.10 -1.28
C ALA A 223 8.78 9.58 0.09
N LEU A 224 9.17 8.90 1.19
CA LEU A 224 8.78 9.28 2.55
C LEU A 224 9.33 10.65 2.98
N VAL A 225 10.52 11.05 2.53
CA VAL A 225 11.02 12.41 2.76
C VAL A 225 10.07 13.43 2.14
N SER A 226 9.62 13.22 0.90
CA SER A 226 8.63 14.08 0.25
C SER A 226 7.28 14.07 0.97
N ILE A 227 6.84 12.90 1.42
CA ILE A 227 5.60 12.70 2.20
C ILE A 227 5.69 13.40 3.56
N ASN A 228 6.83 13.35 4.25
CA ASN A 228 7.03 14.03 5.53
C ASN A 228 6.94 15.55 5.42
N LEU A 229 7.33 16.11 4.27
CA LEU A 229 7.18 17.53 3.96
C LEU A 229 5.75 17.91 3.61
N ALA A 230 4.96 16.99 3.08
CA ALA A 230 3.59 17.21 2.65
C ALA A 230 2.57 17.23 3.82
N GLY A 231 2.85 16.52 4.91
CA GLY A 231 2.01 16.53 6.11
C GLY A 231 1.79 15.16 6.76
N PRO A 232 1.27 15.13 7.99
CA PRO A 232 1.16 13.90 8.77
C PRO A 232 0.18 12.87 8.18
N ALA A 233 -0.87 13.30 7.47
CA ALA A 233 -1.84 12.38 6.89
C ALA A 233 -1.23 11.48 5.81
N TYR A 234 -0.29 11.98 5.02
CA TYR A 234 0.37 11.20 3.96
C TYR A 234 1.25 10.06 4.49
N ARG A 235 1.71 10.16 5.75
CA ARG A 235 2.40 9.06 6.43
C ARG A 235 1.50 7.85 6.67
N VAL A 236 0.19 8.04 6.59
CA VAL A 236 -0.83 6.99 6.70
C VAL A 236 -1.35 6.60 5.33
N THR A 237 -1.83 7.59 4.55
CA THR A 237 -2.56 7.33 3.30
C THR A 237 -1.70 6.67 2.23
N VAL A 238 -0.43 7.10 2.05
CA VAL A 238 0.45 6.50 1.03
C VAL A 238 0.79 5.03 1.34
N PRO A 239 1.27 4.65 2.54
CA PRO A 239 1.47 3.24 2.88
C PRO A 239 0.19 2.42 2.81
N ALA A 240 -0.94 2.97 3.27
CA ALA A 240 -2.23 2.29 3.18
C ALA A 240 -2.66 2.02 1.73
N CYS A 241 -2.49 2.98 0.81
CA CYS A 241 -2.76 2.77 -0.62
C CYS A 241 -1.89 1.66 -1.21
N VAL A 242 -0.60 1.58 -0.86
CA VAL A 242 0.29 0.49 -1.29
C VAL A 242 -0.20 -0.86 -0.76
N LEU A 243 -0.64 -0.92 0.50
CA LEU A 243 -1.20 -2.14 1.09
C LEU A 243 -2.52 -2.54 0.43
N VAL A 244 -3.46 -1.62 0.26
CA VAL A 244 -4.75 -1.88 -0.40
C VAL A 244 -4.54 -2.42 -1.82
N ALA A 245 -3.64 -1.79 -2.59
CA ALA A 245 -3.29 -2.24 -3.94
C ALA A 245 -2.69 -3.67 -3.94
N THR A 246 -1.83 -3.98 -2.96
CA THR A 246 -1.21 -5.31 -2.81
C THR A 246 -2.24 -6.36 -2.39
N LEU A 247 -3.13 -6.04 -1.46
CA LEU A 247 -4.22 -6.92 -1.01
C LEU A 247 -5.22 -7.22 -2.14
N ARG A 248 -5.51 -6.23 -2.99
CA ARG A 248 -6.34 -6.44 -4.18
C ARG A 248 -5.69 -7.40 -5.18
N LYS A 249 -4.36 -7.32 -5.37
CA LYS A 249 -3.63 -8.28 -6.21
C LYS A 249 -3.68 -9.69 -5.63
N LYS A 250 -3.62 -9.85 -4.31
CA LYS A 250 -3.75 -11.15 -3.64
C LYS A 250 -5.02 -11.90 -4.04
N LEU A 251 -6.13 -11.20 -4.17
CA LEU A 251 -7.42 -11.82 -4.52
C LEU A 251 -7.53 -12.24 -6.00
N LYS A 252 -6.54 -11.89 -6.84
CA LYS A 252 -6.47 -12.26 -8.25
C LYS A 252 -5.47 -13.39 -8.53
N VAL A 253 -4.78 -13.89 -7.50
CA VAL A 253 -3.86 -15.03 -7.56
C VAL A 253 -4.56 -16.30 -7.13
#